data_8da9fd0f8ebe9f2874d380c4a899ae3f
#
_entry.id   8da9fd0f8ebe9f2874d380c4a899ae3f
#
_cell.length_a   1.000
_cell.length_b   1.000
_cell.length_c   1.000
_cell.angle_alpha   90.00
_cell.angle_beta   90.00
_cell.angle_gamma   90.00
#
_symmetry.space_group_name_H-M   'P 1'
#
loop_
_entity.id
_entity.type
_entity.pdbx_description
1 polymer ?
#
loop_
_entity_poly.entity_id
_entity_poly.type
_entity_poly.pdbx_seq_one_letter_code
_entity_poly.pdbx_strand_id
1 'polypeptide(L)'
;MRFPILALFLLLPAPACLAQPGPASPAATCGEVVTIETHNRSTTRYSLAHPEGAGTPTGRIALVLLPGGPGHVDLDDKGCARALKGNSLVRSIPLFRAAGFATALVDAPSNYHGEDGLGGFRIAAQHAEDLGKVIADLRARTKGLVWLVGTSRGSISAVNAAARLSGPSAPDGVVLTSALMSGQSGAKKTWVAHTVFDLRLEAIRIPILVIGHAADTCARSPANLMGNITERTNGAREQVVTVTGGPGSSTGGPSLQACEGRAPHGFVDQEVEVAAGIARFIHGGHY
;
A
#
# COMPACT_ATOMS: atom_id res chain seq x y z
N MET A 1 39.32 -71.79 -50.03
CA MET A 1 39.65 -71.12 -48.80
C MET A 1 39.23 -69.63 -48.92
N ARG A 2 38.16 -69.19 -48.22
CA ARG A 2 37.68 -67.79 -48.27
C ARG A 2 37.96 -67.20 -46.90
N PHE A 3 38.75 -66.12 -46.83
CA PHE A 3 38.98 -65.37 -45.61
C PHE A 3 37.98 -64.23 -45.51
N PRO A 4 37.37 -64.00 -44.36
CA PRO A 4 36.51 -62.81 -44.15
C PRO A 4 37.35 -61.60 -43.78
N ILE A 5 37.02 -60.48 -44.43
CA ILE A 5 37.58 -59.17 -44.13
C ILE A 5 36.82 -58.58 -42.94
N LEU A 6 37.56 -58.34 -41.86
CA LEU A 6 37.04 -57.71 -40.66
C LEU A 6 37.12 -56.19 -40.82
N ALA A 7 35.99 -55.52 -40.99
CA ALA A 7 35.91 -54.06 -41.02
C ALA A 7 35.90 -53.47 -39.61
N LEU A 8 36.93 -52.71 -39.26
CA LEU A 8 37.10 -52.00 -38.00
C LEU A 8 36.42 -50.63 -38.11
N PHE A 9 35.24 -50.43 -37.46
CA PHE A 9 34.59 -49.15 -37.37
C PHE A 9 35.25 -48.31 -36.26
N LEU A 10 35.94 -47.25 -36.61
CA LEU A 10 36.41 -46.22 -35.68
C LEU A 10 35.22 -45.30 -35.30
N LEU A 11 34.76 -45.39 -34.08
CA LEU A 11 33.84 -44.45 -33.47
C LEU A 11 34.61 -43.18 -33.05
N LEU A 12 34.41 -42.08 -33.77
CA LEU A 12 34.87 -40.75 -33.33
C LEU A 12 33.94 -40.19 -32.26
N PRO A 13 34.47 -39.65 -31.17
CA PRO A 13 33.61 -38.99 -30.14
C PRO A 13 33.09 -37.67 -30.71
N ALA A 14 31.76 -37.46 -30.56
CA ALA A 14 31.12 -36.19 -30.88
C ALA A 14 31.59 -35.08 -29.90
N PRO A 15 31.83 -33.86 -30.38
CA PRO A 15 32.17 -32.75 -29.47
C PRO A 15 31.00 -32.41 -28.58
N ALA A 16 31.22 -32.43 -27.25
CA ALA A 16 30.26 -31.95 -26.25
C ALA A 16 30.10 -30.44 -26.42
N CYS A 17 28.94 -30.01 -26.87
CA CYS A 17 28.57 -28.61 -26.92
C CYS A 17 28.35 -28.12 -25.49
N LEU A 18 29.31 -27.43 -24.90
CA LEU A 18 29.15 -26.72 -23.63
C LEU A 18 28.14 -25.59 -23.84
N ALA A 19 26.92 -25.75 -23.34
CA ALA A 19 25.93 -24.69 -23.31
C ALA A 19 26.47 -23.51 -22.47
N GLN A 20 26.72 -22.36 -23.09
CA GLN A 20 27.01 -21.14 -22.36
C GLN A 20 25.79 -20.75 -21.48
N PRO A 21 25.99 -20.38 -20.22
CA PRO A 21 24.89 -19.84 -19.42
C PRO A 21 24.37 -18.59 -20.12
N GLY A 22 23.09 -18.59 -20.47
CA GLY A 22 22.41 -17.44 -21.04
C GLY A 22 22.50 -16.26 -20.09
N PRO A 23 22.39 -15.00 -20.58
CA PRO A 23 22.44 -13.82 -19.76
C PRO A 23 21.36 -13.95 -18.66
N ALA A 24 21.77 -13.75 -17.40
CA ALA A 24 20.87 -13.79 -16.27
C ALA A 24 19.72 -12.81 -16.52
N SER A 25 18.46 -13.27 -16.42
CA SER A 25 17.30 -12.40 -16.50
C SER A 25 17.48 -11.25 -15.50
N PRO A 26 17.25 -10.00 -15.92
CA PRO A 26 17.33 -8.88 -14.99
C PRO A 26 16.45 -9.17 -13.78
N ALA A 27 17.01 -9.02 -12.59
CA ALA A 27 16.28 -9.27 -11.36
C ALA A 27 15.04 -8.37 -11.32
N ALA A 28 13.87 -8.97 -11.10
CA ALA A 28 12.59 -8.27 -11.07
C ALA A 28 12.66 -7.06 -10.12
N THR A 29 12.25 -5.88 -10.61
CA THR A 29 12.12 -4.66 -9.81
C THR A 29 10.67 -4.50 -9.38
N CYS A 30 10.45 -4.01 -8.15
CA CYS A 30 9.11 -3.70 -7.66
C CYS A 30 8.67 -2.29 -8.06
N GLY A 31 9.63 -1.42 -8.41
CA GLY A 31 9.38 -0.06 -8.86
C GLY A 31 10.67 0.78 -8.88
N GLU A 32 10.58 2.00 -9.43
CA GLU A 32 11.63 3.02 -9.33
C GLU A 32 11.66 3.57 -7.90
N VAL A 33 12.83 3.63 -7.29
CA VAL A 33 12.98 4.26 -5.97
C VAL A 33 13.21 5.75 -6.16
N VAL A 34 12.29 6.54 -5.62
CA VAL A 34 12.38 7.99 -5.58
C VAL A 34 12.65 8.44 -4.16
N THR A 35 13.57 9.38 -3.96
CA THR A 35 13.90 9.96 -2.66
C THR A 35 13.49 11.43 -2.63
N ILE A 36 12.72 11.80 -1.61
CA ILE A 36 12.24 13.17 -1.37
C ILE A 36 12.85 13.70 -0.07
N GLU A 37 13.39 14.90 -0.10
CA GLU A 37 13.77 15.59 1.12
C GLU A 37 12.52 16.03 1.89
N THR A 38 12.50 15.70 3.18
CA THR A 38 11.37 15.92 4.07
C THR A 38 11.74 16.88 5.20
N HIS A 39 11.00 16.88 6.32
CA HIS A 39 11.26 17.77 7.43
C HIS A 39 12.67 17.59 8.03
N ASN A 40 13.26 18.63 8.55
CA ASN A 40 14.55 18.63 9.26
C ASN A 40 15.69 17.94 8.48
N ARG A 41 15.71 18.05 7.16
CA ARG A 41 16.69 17.39 6.27
C ARG A 41 16.66 15.86 6.33
N SER A 42 15.58 15.26 6.85
CA SER A 42 15.32 13.84 6.66
C SER A 42 14.90 13.56 5.22
N THR A 43 14.86 12.30 4.83
CA THR A 43 14.41 11.88 3.51
C THR A 43 13.35 10.81 3.62
N THR A 44 12.35 10.86 2.73
CA THR A 44 11.39 9.78 2.54
C THR A 44 11.64 9.13 1.18
N ARG A 45 11.62 7.81 1.14
CA ARG A 45 11.67 7.04 -0.10
C ARG A 45 10.27 6.55 -0.46
N TYR A 46 9.98 6.48 -1.74
CA TYR A 46 8.83 5.72 -2.21
C TYR A 46 9.18 4.90 -3.44
N SER A 47 8.52 3.76 -3.61
CA SER A 47 8.65 2.90 -4.78
C SER A 47 7.55 3.24 -5.78
N LEU A 48 7.91 3.82 -6.92
CA LEU A 48 6.98 4.12 -8.02
C LEU A 48 6.92 2.93 -8.98
N ALA A 49 5.78 2.29 -9.05
CA ALA A 49 5.50 1.25 -10.04
C ALA A 49 4.39 1.70 -10.99
N HIS A 50 4.65 1.59 -12.29
CA HIS A 50 3.69 1.96 -13.33
C HIS A 50 2.65 0.87 -13.57
N PRO A 51 1.49 1.20 -14.18
CA PRO A 51 0.48 0.22 -14.59
C PRO A 51 1.07 -0.90 -15.45
N GLU A 52 0.43 -2.06 -15.44
CA GLU A 52 0.78 -3.18 -16.30
C GLU A 52 0.14 -3.01 -17.69
N GLY A 53 0.90 -3.37 -18.74
CA GLY A 53 0.44 -3.32 -20.14
C GLY A 53 0.99 -2.12 -20.92
N ALA A 54 1.71 -2.44 -22.02
CA ALA A 54 2.14 -1.43 -22.98
C ALA A 54 0.93 -0.91 -23.77
N GLY A 55 0.70 0.39 -23.73
CA GLY A 55 -0.32 1.06 -24.55
C GLY A 55 -1.55 1.58 -23.83
N THR A 56 -1.66 1.41 -22.52
CA THR A 56 -2.69 2.10 -21.76
C THR A 56 -2.31 3.59 -21.60
N PRO A 57 -3.14 4.56 -22.06
CA PRO A 57 -2.93 5.99 -21.75
C PRO A 57 -3.21 6.26 -20.26
N THR A 58 -2.89 5.35 -19.43
CA THR A 58 -3.33 5.13 -18.08
C THR A 58 -2.15 5.36 -17.18
N GLY A 59 -2.01 6.06 -16.42
CA GLY A 59 -1.11 6.61 -15.46
C GLY A 59 -1.63 7.96 -14.98
N ARG A 60 -2.86 8.28 -15.37
CA ARG A 60 -3.51 9.53 -14.93
C ARG A 60 -4.00 9.47 -13.50
N ILE A 61 -3.97 8.30 -12.87
CA ILE A 61 -4.29 8.15 -11.45
C ILE A 61 -3.18 7.37 -10.77
N ALA A 62 -2.61 7.98 -9.76
CA ALA A 62 -1.60 7.36 -8.93
C ALA A 62 -2.13 7.15 -7.50
N LEU A 63 -1.78 6.03 -6.90
CA LEU A 63 -2.14 5.67 -5.54
C LEU A 63 -0.92 5.82 -4.63
N VAL A 64 -0.99 6.71 -3.67
CA VAL A 64 -0.03 6.78 -2.55
C VAL A 64 -0.47 5.77 -1.51
N LEU A 65 0.31 4.72 -1.35
CA LEU A 65 0.01 3.61 -0.44
C LEU A 65 0.68 3.86 0.91
N LEU A 66 -0.13 3.96 1.95
CA LEU A 66 0.28 4.28 3.33
C LEU A 66 0.01 3.08 4.25
N PRO A 67 1.02 2.21 4.46
CA PRO A 67 0.86 1.01 5.27
C PRO A 67 0.60 1.32 6.75
N GLY A 68 -0.07 0.38 7.42
CA GLY A 68 -0.27 0.36 8.86
C GLY A 68 1.01 0.04 9.65
N GLY A 69 0.83 -0.41 10.89
CA GLY A 69 1.94 -0.75 11.77
C GLY A 69 2.89 0.44 11.98
N PRO A 70 4.22 0.22 12.00
CA PRO A 70 5.21 1.30 12.12
C PRO A 70 5.27 2.20 10.87
N GLY A 71 4.79 1.74 9.73
CA GLY A 71 4.86 2.48 8.46
C GLY A 71 6.23 2.44 7.76
N HIS A 72 7.24 1.90 8.40
CA HIS A 72 8.55 1.63 7.80
C HIS A 72 8.49 0.32 7.04
N VAL A 73 8.55 0.39 5.71
CA VAL A 73 8.50 -0.77 4.80
C VAL A 73 9.87 -1.28 4.41
N ASP A 74 10.92 -0.54 4.74
CA ASP A 74 12.31 -0.88 4.44
C ASP A 74 12.52 -1.18 2.95
N LEU A 75 12.31 -0.16 2.10
CA LEU A 75 12.49 -0.30 0.66
C LEU A 75 13.95 -0.60 0.30
N ASP A 76 14.17 -1.66 -0.46
CA ASP A 76 15.47 -1.92 -1.09
C ASP A 76 15.70 -1.03 -2.34
N ASP A 77 16.86 -1.16 -2.99
CA ASP A 77 17.21 -0.35 -4.16
C ASP A 77 16.47 -0.77 -5.43
N LYS A 78 15.71 -1.87 -5.38
CA LYS A 78 14.81 -2.33 -6.44
C LYS A 78 13.36 -1.90 -6.19
N GLY A 79 13.12 -1.09 -5.15
CA GLY A 79 11.80 -0.64 -4.74
C GLY A 79 10.94 -1.72 -4.07
N CYS A 80 11.53 -2.84 -3.66
CA CYS A 80 10.80 -3.90 -2.99
C CYS A 80 10.78 -3.68 -1.48
N ALA A 81 9.61 -3.88 -0.87
CA ALA A 81 9.48 -3.84 0.58
C ALA A 81 10.15 -5.05 1.24
N ARG A 82 11.08 -4.83 2.15
CA ARG A 82 11.71 -5.89 2.98
C ARG A 82 10.89 -6.15 4.25
N ALA A 83 10.29 -5.10 4.80
CA ALA A 83 9.37 -5.18 5.94
C ALA A 83 7.90 -5.07 5.50
N LEU A 84 6.97 -5.34 6.41
CA LEU A 84 5.52 -5.25 6.22
C LEU A 84 4.96 -6.02 5.01
N LYS A 85 5.63 -7.06 4.54
CA LYS A 85 5.20 -7.89 3.39
C LYS A 85 3.80 -8.51 3.58
N GLY A 86 3.36 -8.69 4.82
CA GLY A 86 2.01 -9.14 5.17
C GLY A 86 0.94 -8.05 5.11
N ASN A 87 1.30 -6.78 4.94
CA ASN A 87 0.33 -5.68 4.87
C ASN A 87 -0.51 -5.78 3.58
N SER A 88 -1.82 -5.55 3.69
CA SER A 88 -2.76 -5.67 2.57
C SER A 88 -2.39 -4.76 1.39
N LEU A 89 -1.99 -3.52 1.62
CA LEU A 89 -1.60 -2.61 0.53
C LEU A 89 -0.35 -3.11 -0.20
N VAL A 90 0.65 -3.62 0.54
CA VAL A 90 1.87 -4.17 -0.08
C VAL A 90 1.53 -5.39 -0.95
N ARG A 91 0.65 -6.29 -0.47
CA ARG A 91 0.19 -7.46 -1.24
C ARG A 91 -0.66 -7.07 -2.45
N SER A 92 -1.39 -5.96 -2.39
CA SER A 92 -2.31 -5.52 -3.44
C SER A 92 -1.66 -4.67 -4.54
N ILE A 93 -0.37 -4.33 -4.44
CA ILE A 93 0.33 -3.54 -5.47
C ILE A 93 0.13 -4.12 -6.88
N PRO A 94 0.32 -5.43 -7.14
CA PRO A 94 0.11 -5.99 -8.47
C PRO A 94 -1.33 -5.81 -8.97
N LEU A 95 -2.31 -5.93 -8.07
CA LEU A 95 -3.74 -5.78 -8.39
C LEU A 95 -4.08 -4.33 -8.78
N PHE A 96 -3.55 -3.36 -8.06
CA PHE A 96 -3.72 -1.95 -8.42
C PHE A 96 -3.05 -1.61 -9.75
N ARG A 97 -1.86 -2.15 -10.00
CA ARG A 97 -1.17 -1.97 -11.29
C ARG A 97 -1.93 -2.60 -12.46
N ALA A 98 -2.49 -3.80 -12.26
CA ALA A 98 -3.34 -4.48 -13.23
C ALA A 98 -4.66 -3.71 -13.48
N ALA A 99 -5.17 -2.98 -12.45
CA ALA A 99 -6.33 -2.09 -12.58
C ALA A 99 -6.00 -0.73 -13.24
N GLY A 100 -4.76 -0.52 -13.71
CA GLY A 100 -4.35 0.67 -14.45
C GLY A 100 -3.82 1.83 -13.61
N PHE A 101 -3.57 1.64 -12.31
CA PHE A 101 -3.01 2.66 -11.44
C PHE A 101 -1.47 2.63 -11.42
N ALA A 102 -0.85 3.80 -11.39
CA ALA A 102 0.49 3.92 -10.85
C ALA A 102 0.42 3.78 -9.32
N THR A 103 1.40 3.10 -8.71
CA THR A 103 1.45 2.95 -7.25
C THR A 103 2.72 3.55 -6.69
N ALA A 104 2.61 4.30 -5.61
CA ALA A 104 3.72 4.84 -4.83
C ALA A 104 3.64 4.27 -3.41
N LEU A 105 4.39 3.20 -3.14
CA LEU A 105 4.53 2.65 -1.79
C LEU A 105 5.49 3.54 -1.01
N VAL A 106 4.99 4.26 -0.02
CA VAL A 106 5.75 5.24 0.75
C VAL A 106 6.37 4.61 1.99
N ASP A 107 7.67 4.81 2.16
CA ASP A 107 8.39 4.45 3.38
C ASP A 107 8.33 5.56 4.43
N ALA A 108 8.60 5.22 5.69
CA ALA A 108 8.77 6.21 6.74
C ALA A 108 9.98 7.11 6.45
N PRO A 109 9.97 8.38 6.86
CA PRO A 109 11.15 9.24 6.81
C PRO A 109 12.33 8.63 7.56
N SER A 110 13.55 8.92 7.09
CA SER A 110 14.79 8.30 7.57
C SER A 110 15.02 8.41 9.09
N ASN A 111 14.46 9.40 9.74
CA ASN A 111 14.49 9.58 11.20
C ASN A 111 13.37 8.82 11.95
N TYR A 112 12.51 8.06 11.24
CA TYR A 112 11.42 7.25 11.80
C TYR A 112 11.55 5.75 11.47
N HIS A 113 12.77 5.24 11.32
CA HIS A 113 13.03 3.82 11.06
C HIS A 113 13.16 2.98 12.35
N GLY A 114 13.01 3.59 13.53
CA GLY A 114 13.03 2.87 14.81
C GLY A 114 11.78 2.01 15.05
N GLU A 115 11.73 1.35 16.21
CA GLU A 115 10.67 0.41 16.60
C GLU A 115 9.25 1.00 16.48
N ASP A 116 9.07 2.26 16.89
CA ASP A 116 7.76 2.93 16.84
C ASP A 116 7.39 3.44 15.44
N GLY A 117 8.37 3.51 14.56
CA GLY A 117 8.19 4.04 13.22
C GLY A 117 7.53 5.43 13.26
N LEU A 118 6.48 5.60 12.48
CA LEU A 118 5.69 6.82 12.40
C LEU A 118 4.80 7.10 13.62
N GLY A 119 4.69 6.20 14.59
CA GLY A 119 3.92 6.30 15.83
C GLY A 119 3.16 7.60 16.04
N GLY A 120 3.66 8.48 16.91
CA GLY A 120 3.09 9.79 17.21
C GLY A 120 3.22 10.82 16.10
N PHE A 121 4.08 10.60 15.11
CA PHE A 121 4.31 11.55 14.02
C PHE A 121 3.14 11.59 13.02
N ARG A 122 2.35 10.53 12.89
CA ARG A 122 1.24 10.44 11.92
C ARG A 122 0.21 11.57 12.04
N ILE A 123 0.00 12.15 13.23
CA ILE A 123 -0.91 13.28 13.45
C ILE A 123 -0.26 14.66 13.32
N ALA A 124 1.08 14.71 13.21
CA ALA A 124 1.82 15.97 13.12
C ALA A 124 1.57 16.70 11.79
N ALA A 125 1.60 18.03 11.82
CA ALA A 125 1.48 18.85 10.61
C ALA A 125 2.62 18.55 9.62
N GLN A 126 3.85 18.41 10.13
CA GLN A 126 5.02 18.07 9.32
C GLN A 126 4.86 16.74 8.55
N HIS A 127 4.16 15.74 9.13
CA HIS A 127 3.89 14.50 8.40
C HIS A 127 2.99 14.72 7.19
N ALA A 128 1.96 15.56 7.33
CA ALA A 128 1.11 15.94 6.21
C ALA A 128 1.91 16.70 5.14
N GLU A 129 2.77 17.64 5.55
CA GLU A 129 3.63 18.42 4.65
C GLU A 129 4.60 17.51 3.88
N ASP A 130 5.21 16.51 4.53
CA ASP A 130 6.07 15.52 3.90
C ASP A 130 5.31 14.69 2.85
N LEU A 131 4.12 14.23 3.20
CA LEU A 131 3.24 13.55 2.24
C LEU A 131 2.83 14.47 1.09
N GLY A 132 2.64 15.76 1.36
CA GLY A 132 2.37 16.77 0.34
C GLY A 132 3.48 16.90 -0.69
N LYS A 133 4.75 16.78 -0.27
CA LYS A 133 5.89 16.75 -1.20
C LYS A 133 5.86 15.49 -2.08
N VAL A 134 5.55 14.32 -1.50
CA VAL A 134 5.39 13.07 -2.26
C VAL A 134 4.25 13.18 -3.27
N ILE A 135 3.10 13.73 -2.86
CA ILE A 135 1.94 13.94 -3.74
C ILE A 135 2.29 14.87 -4.90
N ALA A 136 2.95 15.98 -4.62
CA ALA A 136 3.33 16.97 -5.64
C ALA A 136 4.33 16.39 -6.65
N ASP A 137 5.34 15.64 -6.19
CA ASP A 137 6.32 14.98 -7.05
C ASP A 137 5.65 13.89 -7.90
N LEU A 138 4.81 13.05 -7.29
CA LEU A 138 4.08 11.99 -7.99
C LEU A 138 3.13 12.57 -9.03
N ARG A 139 2.40 13.65 -8.72
CA ARG A 139 1.55 14.38 -9.66
C ARG A 139 2.35 14.94 -10.85
N ALA A 140 3.54 15.49 -10.57
CA ALA A 140 4.42 16.00 -11.62
C ALA A 140 4.93 14.89 -12.54
N ARG A 141 5.21 13.70 -12.02
CA ARG A 141 5.69 12.53 -12.80
C ARG A 141 4.57 11.89 -13.62
N THR A 142 3.39 11.70 -13.02
CA THR A 142 2.27 10.98 -13.67
C THR A 142 1.36 11.90 -14.49
N LYS A 143 1.46 13.23 -14.31
CA LYS A 143 0.59 14.24 -14.93
C LYS A 143 -0.92 13.96 -14.66
N GLY A 144 -1.24 13.41 -13.50
CA GLY A 144 -2.57 12.90 -13.19
C GLY A 144 -3.06 13.16 -11.78
N LEU A 145 -4.18 12.53 -11.45
CA LEU A 145 -4.77 12.57 -10.12
C LEU A 145 -3.97 11.71 -9.14
N VAL A 146 -3.95 12.11 -7.88
CA VAL A 146 -3.24 11.38 -6.81
C VAL A 146 -4.22 11.06 -5.68
N TRP A 147 -4.43 9.78 -5.45
CA TRP A 147 -5.28 9.30 -4.37
C TRP A 147 -4.45 8.74 -3.23
N LEU A 148 -4.90 8.93 -2.00
CA LEU A 148 -4.31 8.29 -0.82
C LEU A 148 -5.06 7.01 -0.50
N VAL A 149 -4.33 5.94 -0.22
CA VAL A 149 -4.88 4.68 0.30
C VAL A 149 -4.17 4.36 1.60
N GLY A 150 -4.86 4.51 2.72
CA GLY A 150 -4.32 4.27 4.06
C GLY A 150 -4.97 3.06 4.74
N THR A 151 -4.17 2.11 5.22
CA THR A 151 -4.67 0.96 5.97
C THR A 151 -4.28 1.02 7.44
N SER A 152 -5.19 0.61 8.33
CA SER A 152 -4.92 0.55 9.78
C SER A 152 -4.34 1.90 10.28
N ARG A 153 -3.18 1.93 10.92
CA ARG A 153 -2.50 3.18 11.32
C ARG A 153 -2.18 4.10 10.13
N GLY A 154 -2.04 3.57 8.92
CA GLY A 154 -1.86 4.37 7.71
C GLY A 154 -3.06 5.26 7.38
N SER A 155 -4.26 4.91 7.86
CA SER A 155 -5.45 5.75 7.75
C SER A 155 -5.30 7.10 8.46
N ILE A 156 -4.58 7.15 9.58
CA ILE A 156 -4.27 8.41 10.28
C ILE A 156 -3.43 9.33 9.38
N SER A 157 -2.41 8.77 8.72
CA SER A 157 -1.58 9.52 7.76
C SER A 157 -2.39 10.05 6.59
N ALA A 158 -3.26 9.20 6.01
CA ALA A 158 -4.12 9.59 4.89
C ALA A 158 -5.11 10.71 5.28
N VAL A 159 -5.79 10.57 6.42
CA VAL A 159 -6.71 11.59 6.94
C VAL A 159 -5.97 12.89 7.26
N ASN A 160 -4.78 12.81 7.90
CA ASN A 160 -3.99 13.99 8.23
C ASN A 160 -3.61 14.80 6.98
N ALA A 161 -3.15 14.13 5.93
CA ALA A 161 -2.83 14.77 4.66
C ALA A 161 -4.09 15.33 3.96
N ALA A 162 -5.17 14.53 3.88
CA ALA A 162 -6.43 14.96 3.25
C ALA A 162 -7.08 16.17 3.94
N ALA A 163 -6.95 16.27 5.27
CA ALA A 163 -7.54 17.36 6.05
C ALA A 163 -6.72 18.66 6.04
N ARG A 164 -5.41 18.59 5.77
CA ARG A 164 -4.51 19.75 5.91
C ARG A 164 -4.00 20.31 4.59
N LEU A 165 -3.85 19.47 3.57
CA LEU A 165 -3.18 19.88 2.34
C LEU A 165 -4.14 20.57 1.37
N SER A 166 -3.58 21.47 0.57
CA SER A 166 -4.30 22.21 -0.47
C SER A 166 -3.43 22.39 -1.72
N GLY A 167 -4.05 22.77 -2.83
CA GLY A 167 -3.35 23.01 -4.09
C GLY A 167 -2.68 21.76 -4.66
N PRO A 168 -1.52 21.88 -5.32
CA PRO A 168 -0.86 20.74 -5.99
C PRO A 168 -0.41 19.62 -5.05
N SER A 169 -0.23 19.93 -3.76
CA SER A 169 0.15 18.96 -2.71
C SER A 169 -1.05 18.20 -2.12
N ALA A 170 -2.29 18.63 -2.42
CA ALA A 170 -3.48 17.97 -1.92
C ALA A 170 -3.79 16.68 -2.70
N PRO A 171 -4.31 15.64 -2.05
CA PRO A 171 -4.85 14.48 -2.77
C PRO A 171 -6.18 14.81 -3.45
N ASP A 172 -6.53 14.03 -4.49
CA ASP A 172 -7.81 14.15 -5.21
C ASP A 172 -8.90 13.23 -4.63
N GLY A 173 -8.53 12.32 -3.74
CA GLY A 173 -9.45 11.46 -3.02
C GLY A 173 -8.70 10.62 -1.99
N VAL A 174 -9.45 9.97 -1.10
CA VAL A 174 -8.90 9.14 -0.03
C VAL A 174 -9.68 7.85 0.15
N VAL A 175 -8.94 6.76 0.34
CA VAL A 175 -9.47 5.44 0.69
C VAL A 175 -8.88 5.02 2.02
N LEU A 176 -9.72 4.63 2.95
CA LEU A 176 -9.35 4.14 4.28
C LEU A 176 -9.77 2.69 4.39
N THR A 177 -8.83 1.79 4.62
CA THR A 177 -9.10 0.37 4.84
C THR A 177 -8.77 0.00 6.28
N SER A 178 -9.69 -0.69 6.97
CA SER A 178 -9.55 -1.05 8.39
C SER A 178 -9.03 0.12 9.23
N ALA A 179 -9.67 1.29 9.08
CA ALA A 179 -9.24 2.54 9.68
C ALA A 179 -9.03 2.42 11.20
N LEU A 180 -8.04 3.13 11.72
CA LEU A 180 -7.79 3.16 13.18
C LEU A 180 -8.75 4.11 13.86
N MET A 181 -9.79 3.58 14.48
CA MET A 181 -10.91 4.33 15.06
C MET A 181 -11.01 4.25 16.58
N SER A 182 -10.29 3.30 17.20
CA SER A 182 -10.28 3.13 18.64
C SER A 182 -8.87 3.27 19.21
N GLY A 183 -8.65 4.23 20.09
CA GLY A 183 -7.42 4.46 20.82
C GLY A 183 -7.35 3.66 22.13
N GLN A 184 -6.16 3.53 22.72
CA GLN A 184 -5.97 2.96 24.04
C GLN A 184 -5.44 4.03 24.98
N SER A 185 -6.31 4.54 25.85
CA SER A 185 -5.94 5.47 26.90
C SER A 185 -5.02 4.79 27.93
N GLY A 186 -4.10 5.56 28.52
CA GLY A 186 -3.21 5.05 29.57
C GLY A 186 -2.09 4.11 29.10
N ALA A 187 -1.91 3.91 27.80
CA ALA A 187 -0.78 3.15 27.28
C ALA A 187 0.56 3.87 27.56
N LYS A 188 1.64 3.11 27.81
CA LYS A 188 2.99 3.67 28.02
C LYS A 188 3.45 4.57 26.88
N LYS A 189 3.09 4.20 25.63
CA LYS A 189 3.35 4.98 24.43
C LYS A 189 2.07 5.79 24.12
N THR A 190 2.10 7.08 24.37
CA THR A 190 0.91 7.97 24.24
C THR A 190 0.29 7.96 22.86
N TRP A 191 1.11 7.78 21.80
CA TRP A 191 0.62 7.72 20.42
C TRP A 191 -0.31 6.53 20.15
N VAL A 192 -0.34 5.53 21.03
CA VAL A 192 -1.28 4.39 20.90
C VAL A 192 -2.74 4.85 21.10
N ALA A 193 -2.97 6.00 21.70
CA ALA A 193 -4.31 6.59 21.81
C ALA A 193 -4.80 7.23 20.50
N HIS A 194 -3.90 7.61 19.58
CA HIS A 194 -4.27 8.33 18.37
C HIS A 194 -5.14 7.50 17.41
N THR A 195 -6.14 8.17 16.84
CA THR A 195 -7.11 7.64 15.88
C THR A 195 -7.33 8.63 14.73
N VAL A 196 -8.11 8.26 13.75
CA VAL A 196 -8.56 9.19 12.70
C VAL A 196 -9.44 10.31 13.27
N PHE A 197 -10.08 10.08 14.42
CA PHE A 197 -10.97 11.06 15.05
C PHE A 197 -10.25 12.20 15.79
N ASP A 198 -8.93 12.10 15.96
CA ASP A 198 -8.10 13.18 16.51
C ASP A 198 -7.74 14.24 15.44
N LEU A 199 -8.20 14.03 14.22
CA LEU A 199 -7.93 14.90 13.07
C LEU A 199 -9.19 15.64 12.62
N ARG A 200 -9.00 16.71 11.84
CA ARG A 200 -10.10 17.57 11.38
C ARG A 200 -10.83 16.94 10.19
N LEU A 201 -11.62 15.90 10.45
CA LEU A 201 -12.41 15.19 9.43
C LEU A 201 -13.30 16.13 8.63
N GLU A 202 -13.87 17.16 9.29
CA GLU A 202 -14.74 18.18 8.69
C GLU A 202 -14.02 19.03 7.60
N ALA A 203 -12.70 18.99 7.56
CA ALA A 203 -11.92 19.68 6.51
C ALA A 203 -11.82 18.86 5.22
N ILE A 204 -12.13 17.56 5.25
CA ILE A 204 -12.07 16.68 4.07
C ILE A 204 -13.30 16.94 3.20
N ARG A 205 -13.05 17.40 1.95
CA ARG A 205 -14.09 17.72 0.94
C ARG A 205 -13.95 16.91 -0.35
N ILE A 206 -12.88 16.13 -0.46
CA ILE A 206 -12.60 15.22 -1.57
C ILE A 206 -13.36 13.91 -1.41
N PRO A 207 -13.54 13.10 -2.47
CA PRO A 207 -14.15 11.78 -2.36
C PRO A 207 -13.46 10.91 -1.31
N ILE A 208 -14.28 10.22 -0.49
CA ILE A 208 -13.79 9.33 0.56
C ILE A 208 -14.49 7.97 0.52
N LEU A 209 -13.71 6.91 0.57
CA LEU A 209 -14.18 5.54 0.72
C LEU A 209 -13.63 4.94 2.00
N VAL A 210 -14.51 4.40 2.84
CA VAL A 210 -14.13 3.70 4.08
C VAL A 210 -14.52 2.24 3.96
N ILE A 211 -13.55 1.34 4.13
CA ILE A 211 -13.74 -0.10 3.97
C ILE A 211 -13.30 -0.80 5.26
N GLY A 212 -14.14 -1.68 5.78
CA GLY A 212 -13.82 -2.60 6.85
C GLY A 212 -14.29 -4.00 6.51
N HIS A 213 -13.89 -4.97 7.33
CA HIS A 213 -14.29 -6.36 7.16
C HIS A 213 -15.23 -6.77 8.29
N ALA A 214 -16.32 -7.48 7.97
CA ALA A 214 -17.31 -7.90 8.98
C ALA A 214 -16.73 -8.81 10.06
N ALA A 215 -15.73 -9.62 9.73
CA ALA A 215 -15.03 -10.49 10.67
C ALA A 215 -13.76 -9.86 11.28
N ASP A 216 -13.52 -8.55 11.08
CA ASP A 216 -12.39 -7.86 11.72
C ASP A 216 -12.66 -7.68 13.20
N THR A 217 -11.91 -8.40 14.03
CA THR A 217 -11.92 -8.29 15.49
C THR A 217 -10.73 -7.51 16.03
N CYS A 218 -10.04 -6.73 15.17
CA CYS A 218 -9.03 -5.79 15.65
C CYS A 218 -9.67 -4.76 16.59
N ALA A 219 -9.24 -4.75 17.85
CA ALA A 219 -9.77 -3.84 18.87
C ALA A 219 -9.59 -2.34 18.51
N ARG A 220 -8.75 -2.05 17.51
CA ARG A 220 -8.42 -0.70 17.06
C ARG A 220 -9.26 -0.23 15.88
N SER A 221 -9.91 -1.16 15.16
CA SER A 221 -10.64 -0.88 13.92
C SER A 221 -12.07 -1.45 13.95
N PRO A 222 -12.88 -1.13 14.98
CA PRO A 222 -14.23 -1.68 15.11
C PRO A 222 -15.12 -1.21 13.94
N ALA A 223 -15.63 -2.15 13.16
CA ALA A 223 -16.37 -1.87 11.92
C ALA A 223 -17.64 -1.02 12.13
N ASN A 224 -18.26 -1.11 13.31
CA ASN A 224 -19.42 -0.29 13.66
C ASN A 224 -19.14 1.21 13.81
N LEU A 225 -17.86 1.62 13.86
CA LEU A 225 -17.47 3.03 13.93
C LEU A 225 -17.15 3.64 12.55
N MET A 226 -17.16 2.86 11.47
CA MET A 226 -16.79 3.36 10.15
C MET A 226 -17.69 4.52 9.68
N GLY A 227 -19.01 4.43 9.93
CA GLY A 227 -19.97 5.48 9.61
C GLY A 227 -19.63 6.82 10.26
N ASN A 228 -19.11 6.81 11.48
CA ASN A 228 -18.74 8.04 12.20
C ASN A 228 -17.63 8.85 11.49
N ILE A 229 -16.90 8.23 10.56
CA ILE A 229 -15.91 8.96 9.74
C ILE A 229 -16.64 9.83 8.72
N THR A 230 -17.54 9.22 7.93
CA THR A 230 -18.29 9.93 6.88
C THR A 230 -19.33 10.90 7.48
N GLU A 231 -19.90 10.63 8.64
CA GLU A 231 -20.76 11.59 9.36
C GLU A 231 -20.02 12.89 9.73
N ARG A 232 -18.69 12.87 9.80
CA ARG A 232 -17.86 14.02 10.19
C ARG A 232 -17.10 14.64 9.02
N THR A 233 -17.05 13.98 7.87
CA THR A 233 -16.46 14.55 6.66
C THR A 233 -17.48 15.35 5.86
N ASN A 234 -17.02 16.10 4.86
CA ASN A 234 -17.85 16.84 3.88
C ASN A 234 -17.42 16.44 2.47
N GLY A 235 -17.17 15.14 2.27
CA GLY A 235 -16.65 14.60 1.02
C GLY A 235 -17.59 14.82 -0.15
N ALA A 236 -17.05 15.15 -1.32
CA ALA A 236 -17.82 15.32 -2.53
C ALA A 236 -18.57 14.03 -2.96
N ARG A 237 -18.06 12.88 -2.53
CA ARG A 237 -18.68 11.55 -2.65
C ARG A 237 -18.16 10.68 -1.50
N GLU A 238 -19.07 10.05 -0.79
CA GLU A 238 -18.73 9.27 0.40
C GLU A 238 -19.36 7.89 0.32
N GLN A 239 -18.62 6.86 0.70
CA GLN A 239 -19.12 5.51 0.79
C GLN A 239 -18.46 4.77 1.95
N VAL A 240 -19.28 4.00 2.69
CA VAL A 240 -18.85 3.06 3.71
C VAL A 240 -19.19 1.65 3.23
N VAL A 241 -18.23 0.75 3.29
CA VAL A 241 -18.36 -0.63 2.79
C VAL A 241 -17.89 -1.62 3.85
N THR A 242 -18.70 -2.65 4.07
CA THR A 242 -18.33 -3.80 4.87
C THR A 242 -18.14 -5.01 3.96
N VAL A 243 -16.89 -5.47 3.85
CA VAL A 243 -16.53 -6.70 3.12
C VAL A 243 -16.86 -7.91 3.98
N THR A 244 -17.34 -8.96 3.35
CA THR A 244 -17.67 -10.25 4.01
C THR A 244 -16.98 -11.40 3.29
N GLY A 245 -16.87 -12.56 3.93
CA GLY A 245 -16.25 -13.76 3.36
C GLY A 245 -14.77 -13.90 3.72
N GLY A 246 -14.02 -14.63 2.91
CA GLY A 246 -12.60 -14.94 3.18
C GLY A 246 -12.40 -15.89 4.37
N PRO A 247 -11.15 -16.32 4.63
CA PRO A 247 -10.82 -17.14 5.78
C PRO A 247 -10.81 -16.30 7.05
N GLY A 248 -11.35 -16.86 8.10
CA GLY A 248 -11.38 -16.26 9.42
C GLY A 248 -12.82 -16.14 9.94
N SER A 249 -13.02 -16.67 11.12
CA SER A 249 -14.22 -16.44 11.89
C SER A 249 -13.88 -15.54 13.06
N SER A 250 -14.72 -14.55 13.30
CA SER A 250 -14.66 -13.72 14.50
C SER A 250 -15.15 -14.46 15.73
N THR A 251 -14.66 -15.67 15.98
CA THR A 251 -15.08 -16.47 17.16
C THR A 251 -14.48 -15.95 18.46
N GLY A 252 -13.52 -15.04 18.39
CA GLY A 252 -12.92 -14.36 19.54
C GLY A 252 -13.43 -12.93 19.71
N GLY A 253 -13.38 -12.40 20.94
CA GLY A 253 -13.63 -10.99 21.23
C GLY A 253 -12.54 -10.08 20.62
N PRO A 254 -12.74 -8.75 20.64
CA PRO A 254 -11.77 -7.79 20.13
C PRO A 254 -10.38 -7.96 20.76
N SER A 255 -9.33 -8.00 19.93
CA SER A 255 -7.96 -8.17 20.39
C SER A 255 -6.96 -7.38 19.56
N LEU A 256 -5.76 -7.15 20.11
CA LEU A 256 -4.66 -6.54 19.35
C LEU A 256 -4.02 -7.52 18.36
N GLN A 257 -4.05 -8.82 18.63
CA GLN A 257 -3.55 -9.86 17.73
C GLN A 257 -4.37 -9.92 16.44
N ALA A 258 -5.66 -9.63 16.51
CA ALA A 258 -6.50 -9.58 15.31
C ALA A 258 -6.14 -8.43 14.35
N CYS A 259 -5.30 -7.46 14.78
CA CYS A 259 -4.86 -6.34 13.94
C CYS A 259 -3.72 -6.69 12.97
N GLU A 260 -3.54 -7.96 12.64
CA GLU A 260 -2.48 -8.42 11.75
C GLU A 260 -2.88 -8.33 10.27
N GLY A 261 -1.88 -8.13 9.41
CA GLY A 261 -2.11 -7.98 7.98
C GLY A 261 -2.60 -9.25 7.27
N ARG A 262 -2.40 -10.44 7.86
CA ARG A 262 -2.88 -11.74 7.34
C ARG A 262 -4.09 -12.28 8.12
N ALA A 263 -4.95 -11.38 8.55
CA ALA A 263 -6.22 -11.63 9.22
C ALA A 263 -7.34 -10.92 8.42
N PRO A 264 -8.61 -11.04 8.82
CA PRO A 264 -9.70 -10.21 8.26
C PRO A 264 -9.41 -8.71 8.28
N HIS A 265 -8.68 -8.22 9.28
CA HIS A 265 -8.16 -6.86 9.35
C HIS A 265 -7.34 -6.45 8.12
N GLY A 266 -6.62 -7.37 7.51
CA GLY A 266 -5.83 -7.18 6.29
C GLY A 266 -6.50 -7.75 5.04
N PHE A 267 -7.79 -8.10 5.07
CA PHE A 267 -8.55 -8.62 3.93
C PHE A 267 -7.88 -9.85 3.29
N VAL A 268 -7.33 -10.74 4.12
CA VAL A 268 -6.63 -11.93 3.63
C VAL A 268 -7.53 -12.76 2.70
N ASP A 269 -6.98 -13.15 1.54
CA ASP A 269 -7.67 -13.86 0.45
C ASP A 269 -8.88 -13.10 -0.16
N GLN A 270 -8.99 -11.78 0.10
CA GLN A 270 -9.99 -10.90 -0.51
C GLN A 270 -9.37 -9.68 -1.18
N GLU A 271 -8.06 -9.68 -1.37
CA GLU A 271 -7.33 -8.58 -1.98
C GLU A 271 -7.86 -8.22 -3.37
N VAL A 272 -8.26 -9.22 -4.16
CA VAL A 272 -8.81 -9.04 -5.52
C VAL A 272 -10.12 -8.26 -5.48
N GLU A 273 -11.05 -8.66 -4.60
CA GLU A 273 -12.34 -7.98 -4.42
C GLU A 273 -12.15 -6.54 -3.94
N VAL A 274 -11.32 -6.37 -2.90
CA VAL A 274 -11.07 -5.05 -2.30
C VAL A 274 -10.39 -4.13 -3.29
N ALA A 275 -9.38 -4.60 -4.02
CA ALA A 275 -8.70 -3.78 -5.03
C ALA A 275 -9.64 -3.40 -6.18
N ALA A 276 -10.49 -4.32 -6.64
CA ALA A 276 -11.49 -4.05 -7.69
C ALA A 276 -12.54 -3.04 -7.23
N GLY A 277 -13.04 -3.16 -6.01
CA GLY A 277 -13.99 -2.22 -5.42
C GLY A 277 -13.39 -0.82 -5.27
N ILE A 278 -12.17 -0.72 -4.77
CA ILE A 278 -11.42 0.54 -4.70
C ILE A 278 -11.28 1.15 -6.10
N ALA A 279 -10.92 0.36 -7.11
CA ALA A 279 -10.77 0.82 -8.49
C ALA A 279 -12.10 1.37 -9.04
N ARG A 280 -13.23 0.67 -8.85
CA ARG A 280 -14.54 1.17 -9.25
C ARG A 280 -14.87 2.51 -8.62
N PHE A 281 -14.67 2.63 -7.31
CA PHE A 281 -14.91 3.89 -6.60
C PHE A 281 -14.03 5.01 -7.12
N ILE A 282 -12.73 4.81 -7.29
CA ILE A 282 -11.81 5.84 -7.79
C ILE A 282 -12.21 6.31 -9.19
N HIS A 283 -12.68 5.42 -10.06
CA HIS A 283 -13.17 5.75 -11.40
C HIS A 283 -14.57 6.37 -11.43
N GLY A 284 -15.15 6.70 -10.29
CA GLY A 284 -16.41 7.44 -10.20
C GLY A 284 -17.65 6.58 -9.99
N GLY A 285 -17.50 5.26 -9.95
CA GLY A 285 -18.57 4.31 -9.62
C GLY A 285 -18.78 4.11 -8.11
N HIS A 286 -19.61 3.12 -7.78
CA HIS A 286 -19.72 2.57 -6.44
C HIS A 286 -18.71 1.42 -6.25
N TYR A 287 -18.36 1.15 -5.00
CA TYR A 287 -17.50 0.01 -4.64
C TYR A 287 -18.03 -1.33 -5.17
#